data_a60d19bf62ac697ef6e32b602fefb5e8
#
_entry.id   a60d19bf62ac697ef6e32b602fefb5e8
#
_cell.length_a   1.000
_cell.length_b   1.000
_cell.length_c   1.000
_cell.angle_alpha   90.00
_cell.angle_beta   90.00
_cell.angle_gamma   90.00
#
_symmetry.space_group_name_H-M   'P 1'
#
loop_
_entity.id
_entity.type
_entity.pdbx_description
1 polymer ?
#
loop_
_entity_poly.entity_id
_entity_poly.type
_entity_poly.pdbx_seq_one_letter_code
_entity_poly.pdbx_strand_id
1 'polypeptide(L)'
;MSDKHPGPLVVEGKLADAERMKKESNFLRGTIAEDLNDGLTGGFNGDNFLLIRFHGMYQQDDRDIRAERAEQKLEPRHAMMLRCRLPGGVISPQQWLGIDKFAQESTLYGSIRITNRQTFQFHGILKGNVKPVHQLLNRLGLDALATANDVNRNVLCTSNPVESELHQEAYEWAKKISEHLLPRTRAYAEVWLDQEKVATTDEEPILGPTYLPRKFKTTVVIPPQNDVDLHANDMNFVAIAEYGKLVGFNLLVGGGLSIEHGNKKTYARQASEFGYIPLEHTLAVAEAVVTTQRDWGNRTDRKNAKTKYTLERVGVDVFRAEVEKRAGITFAPIRPYEFTGRGDRIGWVKGIDDQWHLTLFIENGRLLDYPGRPLKTGMAEIAKIHKGDFRLTANQNVIIAGVPESEKAKIDALARDHGLIDDQISEQRKNSMACVSFPTCPLAMAEAERFLPQFVTKVEEIMHRHGMGDEHIVLRITGCPNGCGRALLAELGLVGKAVGRYNLHLGGNREGTRIPRMYRENINEDEILSEIDLLVGRWAKERNAGEGFGDFTVRAGIVKPVLDPARDFWE
;
A
#
# COMPACT_ATOMS: atom_id res chain seq x y z
N MET A 1 -14.61 15.99 -32.80
CA MET A 1 -13.39 16.46 -32.12
C MET A 1 -13.78 17.71 -31.35
N SER A 2 -14.01 17.62 -30.04
CA SER A 2 -14.31 18.80 -29.24
C SER A 2 -12.99 19.46 -28.89
N ASP A 3 -12.80 20.70 -29.33
CA ASP A 3 -11.75 21.60 -28.88
C ASP A 3 -11.90 21.83 -27.37
N LYS A 4 -11.42 20.87 -26.56
CA LYS A 4 -11.18 21.13 -25.16
C LYS A 4 -9.90 21.96 -25.10
N HIS A 5 -10.04 23.26 -25.22
CA HIS A 5 -9.01 24.17 -24.72
C HIS A 5 -8.74 23.78 -23.26
N PRO A 6 -7.50 23.54 -22.89
CA PRO A 6 -7.17 23.36 -21.49
C PRO A 6 -7.57 24.67 -20.79
N GLY A 7 -8.67 24.62 -20.06
CA GLY A 7 -8.94 25.62 -19.03
C GLY A 7 -7.72 25.73 -18.11
N PRO A 8 -7.63 26.69 -17.20
CA PRO A 8 -6.45 26.91 -16.40
C PRO A 8 -6.00 25.59 -15.82
N LEU A 9 -4.78 25.16 -16.13
CA LEU A 9 -4.19 23.89 -15.70
C LEU A 9 -4.13 23.83 -14.18
N VAL A 10 -4.16 24.99 -13.54
CA VAL A 10 -4.31 25.20 -12.10
C VAL A 10 -5.78 25.45 -11.76
N VAL A 11 -6.30 24.74 -10.76
CA VAL A 11 -7.67 24.96 -10.27
C VAL A 11 -7.68 26.19 -9.37
N GLU A 12 -8.38 27.24 -9.80
CA GLU A 12 -8.56 28.47 -9.03
C GLU A 12 -9.63 28.29 -7.93
N GLY A 13 -9.48 29.01 -6.83
CA GLY A 13 -10.43 29.03 -5.73
C GLY A 13 -9.75 29.12 -4.36
N LYS A 14 -10.59 29.09 -3.30
CA LYS A 14 -10.08 29.05 -1.92
C LYS A 14 -9.34 27.75 -1.67
N LEU A 15 -8.08 27.85 -1.26
CA LEU A 15 -7.25 26.69 -0.93
C LEU A 15 -7.84 25.87 0.23
N ALA A 16 -7.69 24.56 0.15
CA ALA A 16 -8.03 23.68 1.25
C ALA A 16 -7.18 23.99 2.50
N ASP A 17 -7.74 23.84 3.69
CA ASP A 17 -7.07 24.18 4.94
C ASP A 17 -5.73 23.44 5.14
N ALA A 18 -5.60 22.23 4.61
CA ALA A 18 -4.32 21.53 4.60
C ALA A 18 -3.18 22.28 3.88
N GLU A 19 -3.49 23.11 2.89
CA GLU A 19 -2.47 23.94 2.20
C GLU A 19 -2.00 25.09 3.10
N ARG A 20 -2.90 25.70 3.88
CA ARG A 20 -2.56 26.67 4.92
C ARG A 20 -1.66 26.02 5.99
N MET A 21 -2.08 24.89 6.54
CA MET A 21 -1.33 24.16 7.58
C MET A 21 0.11 23.86 7.11
N LYS A 22 0.30 23.38 5.87
CA LYS A 22 1.63 23.11 5.32
C LYS A 22 2.47 24.38 5.19
N LYS A 23 1.89 25.48 4.69
CA LYS A 23 2.58 26.75 4.47
C LYS A 23 3.00 27.41 5.79
N GLU A 24 2.14 27.37 6.81
CA GLU A 24 2.34 28.05 8.09
C GLU A 24 3.09 27.20 9.12
N SER A 25 3.44 25.97 8.78
CA SER A 25 3.96 24.94 9.70
C SER A 25 5.43 25.10 10.09
N ASN A 26 6.12 26.14 9.70
CA ASN A 26 7.57 26.27 9.93
C ASN A 26 8.32 25.00 9.45
N PHE A 27 8.20 24.71 8.16
CA PHE A 27 8.79 23.50 7.53
C PHE A 27 8.31 22.18 8.17
N LEU A 28 7.00 22.03 8.34
CA LEU A 28 6.31 20.86 8.90
C LEU A 28 6.60 20.58 10.40
N ARG A 29 7.25 21.49 11.11
CA ARG A 29 7.50 21.33 12.55
C ARG A 29 6.26 21.63 13.38
N GLY A 30 5.53 22.69 13.01
CA GLY A 30 4.43 23.19 13.83
C GLY A 30 4.90 23.44 15.26
N THR A 31 4.10 23.01 16.20
CA THR A 31 4.36 22.96 17.65
C THR A 31 4.46 21.51 18.16
N ILE A 32 5.01 20.60 17.34
CA ILE A 32 5.12 19.16 17.69
C ILE A 32 6.01 18.97 18.93
N ALA A 33 7.08 19.76 19.06
CA ALA A 33 7.99 19.67 20.20
C ALA A 33 7.29 20.04 21.51
N GLU A 34 6.45 21.05 21.50
CA GLU A 34 5.63 21.47 22.62
C GLU A 34 4.62 20.39 23.00
N ASP A 35 3.89 19.85 22.01
CA ASP A 35 2.95 18.75 22.23
C ASP A 35 3.63 17.50 22.81
N LEU A 36 4.85 17.17 22.40
CA LEU A 36 5.61 16.05 22.96
C LEU A 36 5.95 16.23 24.45
N ASN A 37 6.09 17.48 24.89
CA ASN A 37 6.40 17.82 26.27
C ASN A 37 5.13 18.06 27.12
N ASP A 38 3.95 18.17 26.49
CA ASP A 38 2.68 18.30 27.19
C ASP A 38 2.25 16.95 27.78
N GLY A 39 2.21 16.84 29.09
CA GLY A 39 1.76 15.65 29.82
C GLY A 39 0.26 15.58 30.09
N LEU A 40 -0.53 16.59 29.72
CA LEU A 40 -1.96 16.66 30.02
C LEU A 40 -2.82 15.79 29.11
N THR A 41 -2.38 15.60 27.86
CA THR A 41 -3.07 14.75 26.88
C THR A 41 -2.13 13.73 26.26
N GLY A 42 -2.65 12.54 25.92
CA GLY A 42 -1.94 11.52 25.15
C GLY A 42 -1.91 11.81 23.63
N GLY A 43 -2.62 12.85 23.17
CA GLY A 43 -2.73 13.22 21.76
C GLY A 43 -1.84 14.38 21.35
N PHE A 44 -1.89 14.71 20.05
CA PHE A 44 -1.34 15.91 19.43
C PHE A 44 -2.48 16.88 19.11
N ASN A 45 -2.26 18.16 19.29
CA ASN A 45 -3.29 19.19 19.20
C ASN A 45 -3.28 19.92 17.84
N GLY A 46 -4.41 20.51 17.48
CA GLY A 46 -4.54 21.42 16.35
C GLY A 46 -3.95 20.89 15.04
N ASP A 47 -3.14 21.69 14.38
CA ASP A 47 -2.51 21.38 13.10
C ASP A 47 -1.47 20.24 13.23
N ASN A 48 -0.91 20.01 14.43
CA ASN A 48 0.06 18.95 14.66
C ASN A 48 -0.52 17.56 14.37
N PHE A 49 -1.81 17.36 14.56
CA PHE A 49 -2.51 16.13 14.15
C PHE A 49 -2.33 15.79 12.67
N LEU A 50 -2.20 16.81 11.78
CA LEU A 50 -1.88 16.62 10.38
C LEU A 50 -0.36 16.54 10.14
N LEU A 51 0.43 17.35 10.85
CA LEU A 51 1.86 17.51 10.61
C LEU A 51 2.65 16.25 10.99
N ILE A 52 2.29 15.56 12.09
CA ILE A 52 2.95 14.30 12.48
C ILE A 52 2.90 13.23 11.38
N ARG A 53 1.94 13.32 10.45
CA ARG A 53 1.85 12.37 9.33
C ARG A 53 3.01 12.51 8.36
N PHE A 54 3.59 13.70 8.20
CA PHE A 54 4.79 13.89 7.40
C PHE A 54 6.01 13.20 8.01
N HIS A 55 5.99 12.98 9.33
CA HIS A 55 6.99 12.22 10.08
C HIS A 55 6.66 10.72 10.19
N GLY A 56 5.75 10.23 9.35
CA GLY A 56 5.40 8.81 9.26
C GLY A 56 4.40 8.31 10.29
N MET A 57 3.81 9.19 11.09
CA MET A 57 2.92 8.83 12.19
C MET A 57 1.46 9.20 11.92
N TYR A 58 0.55 8.43 12.50
CA TYR A 58 -0.87 8.76 12.55
C TYR A 58 -1.36 8.64 13.99
N GLN A 59 -1.97 9.68 14.51
CA GLN A 59 -2.69 9.57 15.77
C GLN A 59 -3.94 8.72 15.56
N GLN A 60 -4.11 7.76 16.42
CA GLN A 60 -5.21 6.81 16.49
C GLN A 60 -5.72 6.74 17.92
N ASP A 61 -6.79 6.00 18.12
CA ASP A 61 -7.27 5.59 19.44
C ASP A 61 -7.88 4.20 19.36
N ASP A 62 -8.01 3.56 20.49
CA ASP A 62 -8.68 2.28 20.58
C ASP A 62 -10.20 2.49 20.63
N ARG A 63 -10.86 2.16 19.53
CA ARG A 63 -12.29 2.41 19.35
C ARG A 63 -13.18 1.41 20.10
N ASP A 64 -12.65 0.25 20.48
CA ASP A 64 -13.40 -0.76 21.23
C ASP A 64 -13.70 -0.26 22.65
N ILE A 65 -12.79 0.50 23.26
CA ILE A 65 -12.94 1.06 24.61
C ILE A 65 -13.37 2.53 24.64
N ARG A 66 -13.63 3.14 23.48
CA ARG A 66 -13.93 4.58 23.37
C ARG A 66 -15.19 4.96 24.14
N ALA A 67 -16.25 4.17 24.04
CA ALA A 67 -17.53 4.43 24.72
C ALA A 67 -17.37 4.36 26.25
N GLU A 68 -16.74 3.31 26.75
CA GLU A 68 -16.44 3.12 28.19
C GLU A 68 -15.63 4.30 28.74
N ARG A 69 -14.59 4.72 28.03
CA ARG A 69 -13.78 5.88 28.47
C ARG A 69 -14.57 7.19 28.48
N ALA A 70 -15.46 7.37 27.49
CA ALA A 70 -16.34 8.55 27.46
C ALA A 70 -17.32 8.59 28.66
N GLU A 71 -17.89 7.46 29.06
CA GLU A 71 -18.72 7.32 30.25
C GLU A 71 -17.94 7.68 31.52
N GLN A 72 -16.67 7.30 31.59
CA GLN A 72 -15.76 7.63 32.68
C GLN A 72 -15.20 9.07 32.59
N LYS A 73 -15.63 9.89 31.62
CA LYS A 73 -15.12 11.24 31.34
C LYS A 73 -13.60 11.30 31.10
N LEU A 74 -13.03 10.22 30.58
CA LEU A 74 -11.62 10.13 30.17
C LEU A 74 -11.47 10.48 28.68
N GLU A 75 -10.33 11.04 28.30
CA GLU A 75 -10.00 11.24 26.90
C GLU A 75 -9.92 9.87 26.16
N PRO A 76 -10.08 9.83 24.83
CA PRO A 76 -9.80 8.63 24.06
C PRO A 76 -8.39 8.10 24.37
N ARG A 77 -8.21 6.78 24.35
CA ARG A 77 -6.88 6.19 24.54
C ARG A 77 -6.02 6.43 23.31
N HIS A 78 -5.48 7.65 23.22
CA HIS A 78 -4.62 8.04 22.10
C HIS A 78 -3.36 7.17 22.02
N ALA A 79 -3.05 6.75 20.81
CA ALA A 79 -1.81 6.05 20.49
C ALA A 79 -1.41 6.38 19.05
N MET A 80 -0.13 6.26 18.73
CA MET A 80 0.36 6.52 17.38
C MET A 80 0.57 5.21 16.63
N MET A 81 0.23 5.24 15.35
CA MET A 81 0.73 4.29 14.37
C MET A 81 1.93 4.91 13.68
N LEU A 82 3.04 4.18 13.57
CA LEU A 82 4.20 4.57 12.77
C LEU A 82 4.38 3.62 11.60
N ARG A 83 4.77 4.17 10.46
CA ARG A 83 5.13 3.42 9.25
C ARG A 83 6.57 3.71 8.86
N CYS A 84 7.39 2.68 8.67
CA CYS A 84 8.76 2.80 8.21
C CYS A 84 8.84 2.94 6.69
N ARG A 85 9.88 3.58 6.17
CA ARG A 85 10.23 3.61 4.75
C ARG A 85 11.17 2.43 4.45
N LEU A 86 10.73 1.57 3.54
CA LEU A 86 11.45 0.39 3.06
C LEU A 86 11.20 0.24 1.56
N PRO A 87 11.96 0.91 0.68
CA PRO A 87 11.81 0.74 -0.76
C PRO A 87 11.95 -0.73 -1.14
N GLY A 88 10.99 -1.27 -1.92
CA GLY A 88 10.96 -2.69 -2.28
C GLY A 88 10.79 -3.67 -1.12
N GLY A 89 10.57 -3.17 0.12
CA GLY A 89 10.28 -4.02 1.27
C GLY A 89 11.48 -4.73 1.91
N VAL A 90 12.71 -4.39 1.53
CA VAL A 90 13.92 -5.10 2.00
C VAL A 90 14.34 -4.61 3.37
N ILE A 91 14.57 -5.55 4.29
CA ILE A 91 15.01 -5.31 5.67
C ILE A 91 16.00 -6.40 6.12
N SER A 92 17.07 -6.01 6.82
CA SER A 92 18.04 -6.97 7.33
C SER A 92 17.55 -7.70 8.57
N PRO A 93 18.07 -8.89 8.88
CA PRO A 93 17.79 -9.59 10.13
C PRO A 93 18.10 -8.78 11.39
N GLN A 94 19.17 -8.01 11.37
CA GLN A 94 19.55 -7.16 12.49
C GLN A 94 18.54 -6.02 12.71
N GLN A 95 18.08 -5.39 11.61
CA GLN A 95 17.02 -4.39 11.67
C GLN A 95 15.72 -5.02 12.20
N TRP A 96 15.39 -6.24 11.74
CA TRP A 96 14.22 -6.98 12.22
C TRP A 96 14.24 -7.20 13.74
N LEU A 97 15.35 -7.65 14.29
CA LEU A 97 15.48 -7.85 15.75
C LEU A 97 15.27 -6.55 16.53
N GLY A 98 15.75 -5.42 15.99
CA GLY A 98 15.53 -4.12 16.63
C GLY A 98 14.06 -3.69 16.64
N ILE A 99 13.35 -3.88 15.52
CA ILE A 99 11.91 -3.54 15.44
C ILE A 99 11.05 -4.52 16.26
N ASP A 100 11.42 -5.80 16.29
CA ASP A 100 10.74 -6.82 17.08
C ASP A 100 10.80 -6.49 18.58
N LYS A 101 11.99 -6.18 19.08
CA LYS A 101 12.19 -5.77 20.47
C LYS A 101 11.36 -4.54 20.81
N PHE A 102 11.36 -3.51 19.96
CA PHE A 102 10.57 -2.30 20.21
C PHE A 102 9.07 -2.59 20.21
N ALA A 103 8.59 -3.41 19.28
CA ALA A 103 7.19 -3.82 19.24
C ALA A 103 6.76 -4.44 20.58
N GLN A 104 7.57 -5.34 21.11
CA GLN A 104 7.29 -6.07 22.35
C GLN A 104 7.32 -5.17 23.59
N GLU A 105 8.32 -4.30 23.69
CA GLU A 105 8.61 -3.55 24.92
C GLU A 105 7.94 -2.18 24.98
N SER A 106 7.58 -1.60 23.82
CA SER A 106 7.24 -0.17 23.73
C SER A 106 5.95 0.14 22.98
N THR A 107 5.16 -0.88 22.65
CA THR A 107 3.83 -0.69 22.05
C THR A 107 2.75 -1.39 22.87
N LEU A 108 1.50 -0.91 22.75
CA LEU A 108 0.36 -1.50 23.46
C LEU A 108 0.00 -2.92 23.01
N TYR A 109 0.31 -3.26 21.75
CA TYR A 109 -0.16 -4.50 21.15
C TYR A 109 0.95 -5.54 20.95
N GLY A 110 2.22 -5.20 21.17
CA GLY A 110 3.36 -6.11 21.02
C GLY A 110 3.53 -6.70 19.62
N SER A 111 2.83 -6.18 18.61
CA SER A 111 2.75 -6.76 17.27
C SER A 111 3.47 -5.93 16.21
N ILE A 112 3.90 -6.59 15.14
CA ILE A 112 4.35 -5.97 13.90
C ILE A 112 3.32 -6.25 12.82
N ARG A 113 2.94 -5.24 12.03
CA ARG A 113 2.05 -5.46 10.92
C ARG A 113 2.72 -5.16 9.59
N ILE A 114 2.85 -6.17 8.74
CA ILE A 114 3.29 -6.05 7.36
C ILE A 114 2.15 -5.44 6.53
N THR A 115 2.47 -4.49 5.67
CA THR A 115 1.45 -3.77 4.89
C THR A 115 1.52 -4.11 3.42
N ASN A 116 0.43 -3.88 2.70
CA ASN A 116 0.41 -3.98 1.24
C ASN A 116 1.22 -2.87 0.51
N ARG A 117 2.03 -2.11 1.25
CA ARG A 117 3.03 -1.19 0.69
C ARG A 117 4.45 -1.60 1.05
N GLN A 118 4.68 -2.90 1.24
CA GLN A 118 6.00 -3.49 1.48
C GLN A 118 6.76 -2.81 2.61
N THR A 119 6.07 -2.54 3.71
CA THR A 119 6.65 -1.97 4.91
C THR A 119 5.93 -2.51 6.13
N PHE A 120 6.47 -2.24 7.30
CA PHE A 120 5.80 -2.58 8.54
C PHE A 120 5.17 -1.35 9.21
N GLN A 121 4.25 -1.62 10.10
CA GLN A 121 3.64 -0.65 11.00
C GLN A 121 3.74 -1.12 12.43
N PHE A 122 4.06 -0.18 13.32
CA PHE A 122 3.73 -0.31 14.74
C PHE A 122 2.39 0.34 15.00
N HIS A 123 1.58 -0.30 15.81
CA HIS A 123 0.35 0.25 16.37
C HIS A 123 0.48 0.34 17.88
N GLY A 124 -0.19 1.32 18.49
CA GLY A 124 -0.18 1.45 19.95
C GLY A 124 1.09 2.10 20.53
N ILE A 125 1.77 2.97 19.79
CA ILE A 125 2.88 3.77 20.33
C ILE A 125 2.28 4.90 21.17
N LEU A 126 2.54 4.91 22.47
CA LEU A 126 2.17 6.01 23.32
C LEU A 126 3.04 7.24 23.07
N LYS A 127 2.54 8.44 23.36
CA LYS A 127 3.20 9.72 23.10
C LYS A 127 4.64 9.77 23.64
N GLY A 128 4.88 9.24 24.83
CA GLY A 128 6.24 9.15 25.42
C GLY A 128 7.23 8.29 24.62
N ASN A 129 6.73 7.37 23.78
CA ASN A 129 7.56 6.49 22.94
C ASN A 129 7.75 7.02 21.51
N VAL A 130 7.23 8.21 21.17
CA VAL A 130 7.39 8.82 19.84
C VAL A 130 8.86 9.15 19.56
N LYS A 131 9.54 9.85 20.46
CA LYS A 131 10.97 10.14 20.31
C LYS A 131 11.83 8.86 20.33
N PRO A 132 11.66 7.93 21.28
CA PRO A 132 12.35 6.64 21.26
C PRO A 132 12.24 5.85 19.96
N VAL A 133 11.05 5.78 19.31
CA VAL A 133 10.92 5.01 18.07
C VAL A 133 11.68 5.65 16.91
N HIS A 134 11.67 6.98 16.77
CA HIS A 134 12.47 7.64 15.73
C HIS A 134 13.98 7.48 15.98
N GLN A 135 14.43 7.53 17.23
CA GLN A 135 15.81 7.25 17.60
C GLN A 135 16.21 5.80 17.27
N LEU A 136 15.31 4.84 17.51
CA LEU A 136 15.53 3.45 17.12
C LEU A 136 15.71 3.32 15.61
N LEU A 137 14.77 3.86 14.82
CA LEU A 137 14.86 3.78 13.36
C LEU A 137 16.22 4.36 12.87
N ASN A 138 16.62 5.51 13.36
CA ASN A 138 17.92 6.11 13.00
C ASN A 138 19.11 5.20 13.35
N ARG A 139 19.12 4.59 14.54
CA ARG A 139 20.19 3.62 14.93
C ARG A 139 20.22 2.40 14.03
N LEU A 140 19.09 1.99 13.48
CA LEU A 140 18.98 0.87 12.55
C LEU A 140 19.23 1.26 11.08
N GLY A 141 19.55 2.53 10.80
CA GLY A 141 19.67 3.03 9.43
C GLY A 141 18.33 3.07 8.67
N LEU A 142 17.24 3.18 9.40
CA LEU A 142 15.88 3.28 8.89
C LEU A 142 15.30 4.67 9.17
N ASP A 143 14.22 4.99 8.48
CA ASP A 143 13.45 6.22 8.71
C ASP A 143 11.95 6.02 8.47
N ALA A 144 11.17 7.03 8.84
CA ALA A 144 9.73 7.09 8.61
C ALA A 144 9.34 8.20 7.62
N LEU A 145 10.32 8.76 6.90
CA LEU A 145 10.09 9.83 5.93
C LEU A 145 9.30 9.31 4.73
N ALA A 146 8.53 10.18 4.11
CA ALA A 146 7.82 9.86 2.88
C ALA A 146 6.92 8.59 2.97
N THR A 147 6.38 8.29 4.14
CA THR A 147 5.49 7.13 4.33
C THR A 147 4.05 7.51 4.56
N ALA A 148 3.79 8.79 4.84
CA ALA A 148 2.47 9.31 5.12
C ALA A 148 2.30 10.74 4.56
N ASN A 149 1.04 11.22 4.48
CA ASN A 149 0.62 12.53 4.00
C ASN A 149 0.93 12.83 2.51
N ASP A 150 1.17 14.09 2.14
CA ASP A 150 1.16 14.65 0.78
C ASP A 150 2.57 14.64 0.15
N VAL A 151 3.15 13.47 0.05
CA VAL A 151 4.49 13.18 -0.48
C VAL A 151 4.44 11.93 -1.36
N ASN A 152 5.51 11.65 -2.10
CA ASN A 152 5.71 10.33 -2.68
C ASN A 152 5.91 9.31 -1.55
N ARG A 153 5.10 8.24 -1.57
CA ARG A 153 5.08 7.20 -0.53
C ARG A 153 6.17 6.16 -0.77
N ASN A 154 6.30 5.23 0.18
CA ASN A 154 7.19 4.08 0.01
C ASN A 154 7.06 3.50 -1.40
N VAL A 155 8.17 3.38 -2.13
CA VAL A 155 8.19 2.84 -3.49
C VAL A 155 8.12 1.32 -3.41
N LEU A 156 7.14 0.74 -4.10
CA LEU A 156 7.00 -0.70 -4.20
C LEU A 156 7.90 -1.24 -5.32
N CYS A 157 8.29 -2.51 -5.17
CA CYS A 157 8.97 -3.26 -6.23
C CYS A 157 8.49 -4.71 -6.18
N THR A 158 8.40 -5.37 -7.32
CA THR A 158 8.18 -6.82 -7.35
C THR A 158 9.14 -7.50 -6.38
N SER A 159 8.59 -8.19 -5.39
CA SER A 159 9.34 -8.83 -4.30
C SER A 159 9.37 -10.34 -4.37
N ASN A 160 8.75 -10.91 -5.39
CA ASN A 160 8.79 -12.35 -5.62
C ASN A 160 10.24 -12.88 -5.59
N PRO A 161 10.46 -14.15 -5.24
CA PRO A 161 11.80 -14.70 -5.09
C PRO A 161 12.74 -14.29 -6.21
N VAL A 162 13.97 -13.91 -5.87
CA VAL A 162 14.96 -13.44 -6.85
C VAL A 162 15.39 -14.61 -7.74
N GLU A 163 14.83 -14.68 -8.93
CA GLU A 163 15.09 -15.73 -9.91
C GLU A 163 15.98 -15.28 -11.08
N SER A 164 16.29 -13.99 -11.13
CA SER A 164 17.15 -13.41 -12.15
C SER A 164 17.81 -12.12 -11.66
N GLU A 165 18.88 -11.70 -12.34
CA GLU A 165 19.52 -10.40 -12.08
C GLU A 165 18.54 -9.22 -12.25
N LEU A 166 17.53 -9.36 -13.09
CA LEU A 166 16.49 -8.35 -13.31
C LEU A 166 15.78 -7.94 -12.01
N HIS A 167 15.56 -8.87 -11.08
CA HIS A 167 14.94 -8.55 -9.77
C HIS A 167 15.82 -7.63 -8.95
N GLN A 168 17.13 -7.84 -8.96
CA GLN A 168 18.07 -6.96 -8.24
C GLN A 168 18.18 -5.58 -8.94
N GLU A 169 18.25 -5.56 -10.26
CA GLU A 169 18.29 -4.31 -11.03
C GLU A 169 17.03 -3.46 -10.80
N ALA A 170 15.84 -4.07 -10.83
CA ALA A 170 14.58 -3.39 -10.57
C ALA A 170 14.50 -2.86 -9.13
N TYR A 171 14.98 -3.62 -8.15
CA TYR A 171 15.05 -3.18 -6.75
C TYR A 171 15.96 -1.96 -6.57
N GLU A 172 17.15 -1.96 -7.20
CA GLU A 172 18.05 -0.79 -7.15
C GLU A 172 17.40 0.45 -7.76
N TRP A 173 16.62 0.30 -8.83
CA TRP A 173 15.84 1.42 -9.38
C TRP A 173 14.72 1.89 -8.44
N ALA A 174 14.02 1.00 -7.79
CA ALA A 174 13.03 1.36 -6.79
C ALA A 174 13.65 2.17 -5.63
N LYS A 175 14.85 1.79 -5.18
CA LYS A 175 15.65 2.56 -4.21
C LYS A 175 16.00 3.94 -4.73
N LYS A 176 16.62 4.02 -5.91
CA LYS A 176 17.03 5.30 -6.53
C LYS A 176 15.83 6.25 -6.68
N ILE A 177 14.68 5.76 -7.16
CA ILE A 177 13.46 6.56 -7.29
C ILE A 177 12.97 7.03 -5.91
N SER A 178 12.98 6.14 -4.90
CA SER A 178 12.59 6.49 -3.54
C SER A 178 13.48 7.59 -2.95
N GLU A 179 14.78 7.47 -3.10
CA GLU A 179 15.76 8.44 -2.58
C GLU A 179 15.70 9.76 -3.33
N HIS A 180 15.55 9.72 -4.66
CA HIS A 180 15.45 10.93 -5.49
C HIS A 180 14.23 11.79 -5.14
N LEU A 181 13.10 11.16 -4.85
CA LEU A 181 11.83 11.84 -4.55
C LEU A 181 11.61 12.11 -3.05
N LEU A 182 12.62 11.91 -2.19
CA LEU A 182 12.53 12.26 -0.78
C LEU A 182 12.46 13.77 -0.57
N PRO A 183 11.64 14.23 0.39
CA PRO A 183 11.71 15.61 0.87
C PRO A 183 13.11 15.92 1.42
N ARG A 184 13.61 17.10 1.13
CA ARG A 184 14.94 17.58 1.55
C ARG A 184 14.88 18.80 2.47
N THR A 185 13.77 18.98 3.19
CA THR A 185 13.54 20.13 4.06
C THR A 185 14.24 19.99 5.41
N ARG A 186 14.41 21.13 6.11
CA ARG A 186 14.87 21.18 7.51
C ARG A 186 14.01 20.42 8.50
N ALA A 187 12.76 20.11 8.16
CA ALA A 187 11.89 19.33 9.04
C ALA A 187 12.51 17.99 9.45
N TYR A 188 13.36 17.43 8.58
CA TYR A 188 13.93 16.11 8.75
C TYR A 188 15.41 16.09 9.18
N ALA A 189 16.14 17.19 8.99
CA ALA A 189 17.52 17.31 9.40
C ALA A 189 17.87 18.76 9.74
N GLU A 190 18.58 18.97 10.85
CA GLU A 190 19.18 20.25 11.23
C GLU A 190 20.67 20.07 11.43
N VAL A 191 21.46 20.97 10.88
CA VAL A 191 22.90 21.01 11.10
C VAL A 191 23.20 22.08 12.14
N TRP A 192 23.84 21.69 13.23
CA TRP A 192 24.27 22.54 14.32
C TRP A 192 25.79 22.58 14.36
N LEU A 193 26.34 23.76 14.37
CA LEU A 193 27.79 23.99 14.58
C LEU A 193 27.92 24.79 15.87
N ASP A 194 28.68 24.25 16.85
CA ASP A 194 28.92 24.88 18.14
C ASP A 194 27.70 25.49 18.85
N GLN A 195 26.58 24.74 18.84
CA GLN A 195 25.28 25.16 19.37
C GLN A 195 24.57 26.27 18.59
N GLU A 196 25.12 26.75 17.50
CA GLU A 196 24.46 27.65 16.57
C GLU A 196 23.87 26.88 15.40
N LYS A 197 22.62 27.18 15.08
CA LYS A 197 21.94 26.60 13.92
C LYS A 197 22.47 27.23 12.65
N VAL A 198 23.14 26.44 11.82
CA VAL A 198 23.61 26.89 10.51
C VAL A 198 22.39 27.16 9.64
N ALA A 199 22.24 28.40 9.17
CA ALA A 199 21.19 28.78 8.24
C ALA A 199 21.45 28.09 6.91
N THR A 200 20.60 27.14 6.54
CA THR A 200 20.55 26.56 5.19
C THR A 200 19.43 27.23 4.40
N THR A 201 19.64 27.47 3.13
CA THR A 201 18.57 27.92 2.22
C THR A 201 17.72 26.71 1.87
N ASP A 202 16.55 26.60 2.49
CA ASP A 202 15.80 25.36 2.40
C ASP A 202 14.46 25.58 1.71
N GLU A 203 14.52 25.83 0.43
CA GLU A 203 13.38 25.51 -0.42
C GLU A 203 13.43 24.02 -0.74
N GLU A 204 12.29 23.36 -0.59
CA GLU A 204 12.12 21.97 -1.00
C GLU A 204 12.18 21.92 -2.54
N PRO A 205 13.24 21.34 -3.15
CA PRO A 205 13.49 21.54 -4.58
C PRO A 205 12.44 20.87 -5.48
N ILE A 206 11.97 19.68 -5.11
CA ILE A 206 11.02 18.91 -5.92
C ILE A 206 9.58 19.19 -5.50
N LEU A 207 9.31 19.15 -4.19
CA LEU A 207 7.94 19.21 -3.68
C LEU A 207 7.44 20.63 -3.43
N GLY A 208 8.33 21.59 -3.33
CA GLY A 208 8.01 22.99 -3.04
C GLY A 208 7.48 23.22 -1.61
N PRO A 209 7.14 24.48 -1.25
CA PRO A 209 6.83 24.86 0.14
C PRO A 209 5.54 24.24 0.69
N THR A 210 4.62 23.80 -0.17
CA THR A 210 3.34 23.21 0.24
C THR A 210 3.22 21.74 -0.12
N TYR A 211 4.31 21.10 -0.54
CA TYR A 211 4.34 19.69 -0.92
C TYR A 211 3.32 19.34 -2.03
N LEU A 212 2.96 18.06 -2.15
CA LEU A 212 1.98 17.65 -3.13
C LEU A 212 0.54 18.02 -2.69
N PRO A 213 -0.40 18.16 -3.62
CA PRO A 213 -1.82 18.38 -3.27
C PRO A 213 -2.44 17.17 -2.57
N ARG A 214 -1.90 15.97 -2.78
CA ARG A 214 -2.35 14.71 -2.17
C ARG A 214 -1.24 13.67 -2.15
N LYS A 215 -1.42 12.59 -1.33
CA LYS A 215 -0.52 11.43 -1.32
C LYS A 215 -0.27 10.92 -2.74
N PHE A 216 0.97 10.61 -3.04
CA PHE A 216 1.43 10.08 -4.30
C PHE A 216 2.08 8.70 -4.08
N LYS A 217 1.89 7.76 -4.98
CA LYS A 217 2.35 6.38 -4.83
C LYS A 217 3.08 5.93 -6.08
N THR A 218 4.26 5.34 -5.89
CA THR A 218 5.10 4.84 -6.98
C THR A 218 5.37 3.35 -6.82
N THR A 219 5.49 2.65 -7.95
CA THR A 219 5.86 1.23 -7.98
C THR A 219 6.73 0.89 -9.19
N VAL A 220 7.59 -0.12 -9.03
CA VAL A 220 8.33 -0.82 -10.07
C VAL A 220 7.78 -2.24 -10.12
N VAL A 221 7.42 -2.73 -11.30
CA VAL A 221 6.83 -4.07 -11.46
C VAL A 221 7.55 -4.85 -12.56
N ILE A 222 7.76 -6.13 -12.32
CA ILE A 222 8.42 -7.04 -13.26
C ILE A 222 7.39 -8.01 -13.83
N PRO A 223 6.97 -7.87 -15.10
CA PRO A 223 6.12 -8.86 -15.76
C PRO A 223 6.76 -10.26 -15.73
N PRO A 224 5.98 -11.34 -15.70
CA PRO A 224 4.52 -11.40 -15.89
C PRO A 224 3.70 -11.26 -14.59
N GLN A 225 4.32 -10.93 -13.44
CA GLN A 225 3.62 -10.84 -12.17
C GLN A 225 3.23 -9.40 -11.83
N ASN A 226 1.94 -9.18 -11.52
CA ASN A 226 1.45 -7.91 -10.97
C ASN A 226 1.30 -7.99 -9.44
N ASP A 227 2.33 -8.44 -8.76
CA ASP A 227 2.36 -8.65 -7.30
C ASP A 227 2.23 -7.35 -6.49
N VAL A 228 2.46 -6.20 -7.11
CA VAL A 228 2.39 -4.87 -6.47
C VAL A 228 1.07 -4.13 -6.73
N ASP A 229 0.13 -4.71 -7.50
CA ASP A 229 -1.13 -4.04 -7.91
C ASP A 229 -0.88 -2.67 -8.55
N LEU A 230 -0.20 -2.64 -9.67
CA LEU A 230 0.26 -1.40 -10.30
C LEU A 230 -0.84 -0.33 -10.43
N HIS A 231 -2.07 -0.71 -10.81
CA HIS A 231 -3.18 0.24 -10.99
C HIS A 231 -3.70 0.88 -9.69
N ALA A 232 -3.21 0.45 -8.51
CA ALA A 232 -3.48 1.11 -7.23
C ALA A 232 -2.57 2.33 -6.97
N ASN A 233 -1.63 2.63 -7.86
CA ASN A 233 -0.57 3.61 -7.66
C ASN A 233 -0.62 4.71 -8.72
N ASP A 234 -0.10 5.90 -8.36
CA ASP A 234 -0.14 7.11 -9.19
C ASP A 234 0.87 7.06 -10.34
N MET A 235 2.05 6.43 -10.14
CA MET A 235 3.13 6.31 -11.11
C MET A 235 3.71 4.90 -11.06
N ASN A 236 3.84 4.26 -12.22
CA ASN A 236 4.22 2.86 -12.32
C ASN A 236 5.27 2.66 -13.42
N PHE A 237 6.35 1.99 -13.08
CA PHE A 237 7.44 1.60 -13.96
C PHE A 237 7.35 0.10 -14.21
N VAL A 238 6.92 -0.31 -15.41
CA VAL A 238 6.87 -1.70 -15.83
C VAL A 238 8.21 -2.06 -16.47
N ALA A 239 8.97 -2.94 -15.84
CA ALA A 239 10.30 -3.31 -16.28
C ALA A 239 10.28 -3.96 -17.67
N ILE A 240 11.14 -3.47 -18.55
CA ILE A 240 11.39 -4.05 -19.87
C ILE A 240 12.83 -4.58 -19.89
N ALA A 241 12.95 -5.85 -20.20
CA ALA A 241 14.25 -6.53 -20.25
C ALA A 241 14.55 -7.03 -21.66
N GLU A 242 15.82 -6.97 -22.04
CA GLU A 242 16.37 -7.60 -23.23
C GLU A 242 17.54 -8.51 -22.81
N TYR A 243 17.52 -9.74 -23.27
CA TYR A 243 18.54 -10.75 -22.92
C TYR A 243 18.77 -10.88 -21.40
N GLY A 244 17.69 -10.77 -20.61
CA GLY A 244 17.73 -10.90 -19.14
C GLY A 244 18.22 -9.66 -18.39
N LYS A 245 18.53 -8.57 -19.07
CA LYS A 245 18.97 -7.29 -18.48
C LYS A 245 17.91 -6.23 -18.61
N LEU A 246 17.77 -5.40 -17.58
CA LEU A 246 16.88 -4.27 -17.60
C LEU A 246 17.37 -3.20 -18.60
N VAL A 247 16.53 -2.81 -19.56
CA VAL A 247 16.88 -1.80 -20.56
C VAL A 247 16.07 -0.51 -20.42
N GLY A 248 14.98 -0.53 -19.70
CA GLY A 248 14.11 0.64 -19.47
C GLY A 248 12.79 0.24 -18.85
N PHE A 249 11.85 1.16 -18.89
CA PHE A 249 10.52 0.96 -18.32
C PHE A 249 9.42 1.46 -19.27
N ASN A 250 8.29 0.77 -19.30
CA ASN A 250 7.05 1.41 -19.69
C ASN A 250 6.51 2.22 -18.51
N LEU A 251 6.12 3.45 -18.75
CA LEU A 251 5.54 4.35 -17.75
C LEU A 251 4.02 4.34 -17.83
N LEU A 252 3.36 4.06 -16.70
CA LEU A 252 1.91 4.19 -16.55
C LEU A 252 1.58 5.16 -15.41
N VAL A 253 0.66 6.10 -15.64
CA VAL A 253 0.35 7.17 -14.68
C VAL A 253 -1.15 7.28 -14.40
N GLY A 254 -1.51 7.67 -13.18
CA GLY A 254 -2.88 8.05 -12.80
C GLY A 254 -3.78 6.92 -12.33
N GLY A 255 -3.21 5.83 -11.82
CA GLY A 255 -3.98 4.81 -11.11
C GLY A 255 -4.40 5.23 -9.70
N GLY A 256 -5.43 4.59 -9.18
CA GLY A 256 -5.85 4.81 -7.79
C GLY A 256 -7.26 4.34 -7.45
N LEU A 257 -7.42 3.75 -6.27
CA LEU A 257 -8.62 3.01 -5.88
C LEU A 257 -9.55 3.76 -4.92
N SER A 258 -9.07 4.80 -4.22
CA SER A 258 -9.90 5.45 -3.20
C SER A 258 -11.07 6.21 -3.82
N ILE A 259 -12.21 6.06 -3.15
CA ILE A 259 -13.47 6.71 -3.47
C ILE A 259 -14.04 7.36 -2.21
N GLU A 260 -15.19 8.01 -2.32
CA GLU A 260 -16.01 8.49 -1.22
C GLU A 260 -17.46 8.03 -1.46
N HIS A 261 -18.08 7.41 -0.47
CA HIS A 261 -19.47 6.97 -0.60
C HIS A 261 -20.41 8.13 -0.92
N GLY A 262 -21.28 7.93 -1.91
CA GLY A 262 -22.25 8.92 -2.35
C GLY A 262 -21.69 10.09 -3.18
N ASN A 263 -20.38 10.14 -3.37
CA ASN A 263 -19.73 11.17 -4.18
C ASN A 263 -19.33 10.62 -5.56
N LYS A 264 -20.20 10.77 -6.55
CA LYS A 264 -19.98 10.29 -7.92
C LYS A 264 -18.81 10.96 -8.64
N LYS A 265 -18.25 12.07 -8.11
CA LYS A 265 -17.04 12.70 -8.63
C LYS A 265 -15.76 11.94 -8.21
N THR A 266 -15.90 10.88 -7.39
CA THR A 266 -14.79 10.05 -6.93
C THR A 266 -15.00 8.60 -7.39
N TYR A 267 -14.02 8.00 -8.03
CA TYR A 267 -14.08 6.67 -8.62
C TYR A 267 -12.70 5.99 -8.61
N ALA A 268 -12.65 4.67 -8.69
CA ALA A 268 -11.43 3.95 -8.93
C ALA A 268 -11.01 4.10 -10.40
N ARG A 269 -9.71 4.19 -10.67
CA ARG A 269 -9.17 4.38 -12.02
C ARG A 269 -7.90 3.55 -12.20
N GLN A 270 -7.77 2.92 -13.36
CA GLN A 270 -6.55 2.31 -13.83
C GLN A 270 -5.53 3.38 -14.26
N ALA A 271 -4.24 3.07 -14.18
CA ALA A 271 -3.19 3.91 -14.74
C ALA A 271 -3.23 3.86 -16.28
N SER A 272 -2.99 5.01 -16.91
CA SER A 272 -2.88 5.14 -18.37
C SER A 272 -1.43 4.97 -18.82
N GLU A 273 -1.22 4.32 -19.94
CA GLU A 273 0.08 4.17 -20.58
C GLU A 273 0.56 5.49 -21.17
N PHE A 274 1.80 5.86 -20.84
CA PHE A 274 2.44 7.08 -21.35
C PHE A 274 3.45 6.77 -22.45
N GLY A 275 4.25 5.73 -22.31
CA GLY A 275 5.27 5.33 -23.27
C GLY A 275 6.44 4.61 -22.62
N TYR A 276 7.40 4.21 -23.43
CA TYR A 276 8.65 3.59 -22.99
C TYR A 276 9.72 4.66 -22.76
N ILE A 277 10.50 4.47 -21.69
CA ILE A 277 11.61 5.33 -21.28
C ILE A 277 12.89 4.47 -21.08
N PRO A 278 14.04 4.86 -21.64
CA PRO A 278 15.34 4.27 -21.31
C PRO A 278 15.74 4.54 -19.85
N LEU A 279 16.62 3.69 -19.31
CA LEU A 279 17.01 3.75 -17.88
C LEU A 279 17.56 5.11 -17.46
N GLU A 280 18.40 5.73 -18.29
CA GLU A 280 19.06 7.03 -18.00
C GLU A 280 18.08 8.17 -17.76
N HIS A 281 16.86 8.07 -18.27
CA HIS A 281 15.83 9.11 -18.11
C HIS A 281 14.86 8.85 -16.96
N THR A 282 14.96 7.70 -16.27
CA THR A 282 13.98 7.27 -15.26
C THR A 282 13.78 8.28 -14.14
N LEU A 283 14.85 8.85 -13.57
CA LEU A 283 14.74 9.80 -12.46
C LEU A 283 14.18 11.15 -12.92
N ALA A 284 14.62 11.64 -14.07
CA ALA A 284 14.09 12.89 -14.65
C ALA A 284 12.59 12.78 -14.96
N VAL A 285 12.15 11.63 -15.47
CA VAL A 285 10.74 11.35 -15.73
C VAL A 285 9.95 11.23 -14.43
N ALA A 286 10.49 10.54 -13.42
CA ALA A 286 9.85 10.43 -12.11
C ALA A 286 9.61 11.81 -11.47
N GLU A 287 10.61 12.68 -11.51
CA GLU A 287 10.52 14.06 -11.05
C GLU A 287 9.53 14.89 -11.88
N ALA A 288 9.55 14.75 -13.21
CA ALA A 288 8.64 15.45 -14.10
C ALA A 288 7.17 15.10 -13.82
N VAL A 289 6.85 13.83 -13.60
CA VAL A 289 5.47 13.40 -13.22
C VAL A 289 5.05 14.01 -11.89
N VAL A 290 5.92 13.93 -10.88
CA VAL A 290 5.66 14.45 -9.53
C VAL A 290 5.47 15.97 -9.54
N THR A 291 6.35 16.70 -10.22
CA THR A 291 6.29 18.17 -10.30
C THR A 291 5.10 18.65 -11.14
N THR A 292 4.72 17.92 -12.19
CA THR A 292 3.48 18.22 -12.94
C THR A 292 2.26 18.04 -12.04
N GLN A 293 2.17 16.95 -11.28
CA GLN A 293 1.09 16.75 -10.30
C GLN A 293 1.13 17.80 -9.17
N ARG A 294 2.32 18.21 -8.71
CA ARG A 294 2.47 19.28 -7.72
C ARG A 294 1.83 20.58 -8.19
N ASP A 295 2.09 20.96 -9.45
CA ASP A 295 1.68 22.24 -10.00
C ASP A 295 0.24 22.21 -10.53
N TRP A 296 -0.21 21.11 -11.11
CA TRP A 296 -1.52 21.00 -11.75
C TRP A 296 -2.59 20.33 -10.89
N GLY A 297 -2.21 19.65 -9.82
CA GLY A 297 -3.16 18.98 -8.93
C GLY A 297 -4.09 19.96 -8.21
N ASN A 298 -5.33 19.55 -8.00
CA ASN A 298 -6.34 20.37 -7.32
C ASN A 298 -5.96 20.61 -5.86
N ARG A 299 -5.79 21.87 -5.45
CA ARG A 299 -5.48 22.28 -4.08
C ARG A 299 -6.66 22.92 -3.36
N THR A 300 -7.79 23.08 -4.04
CA THR A 300 -9.03 23.63 -3.47
C THR A 300 -9.95 22.53 -2.93
N ASP A 301 -9.97 21.35 -3.58
CA ASP A 301 -10.75 20.20 -3.15
C ASP A 301 -9.86 18.95 -2.98
N ARG A 302 -9.59 18.58 -1.73
CA ARG A 302 -8.76 17.40 -1.42
C ARG A 302 -9.36 16.06 -1.85
N LYS A 303 -10.67 15.98 -2.10
CA LYS A 303 -11.34 14.76 -2.58
C LYS A 303 -10.95 14.47 -4.03
N ASN A 304 -10.74 15.51 -4.82
CA ASN A 304 -10.36 15.48 -6.23
C ASN A 304 -8.90 15.91 -6.50
N ALA A 305 -8.01 15.82 -5.49
CA ALA A 305 -6.63 16.29 -5.55
C ALA A 305 -5.62 15.23 -6.03
N LYS A 306 -6.05 13.98 -6.33
CA LYS A 306 -5.14 12.90 -6.76
C LYS A 306 -4.82 13.00 -8.23
N THR A 307 -3.68 12.42 -8.63
CA THR A 307 -3.18 12.38 -10.01
C THR A 307 -4.23 11.89 -11.00
N LYS A 308 -5.01 10.87 -10.66
CA LYS A 308 -6.06 10.34 -11.52
C LYS A 308 -7.11 11.40 -11.93
N TYR A 309 -7.45 12.31 -11.02
CA TYR A 309 -8.41 13.39 -11.32
C TYR A 309 -7.75 14.56 -12.06
N THR A 310 -6.44 14.75 -11.87
CA THR A 310 -5.69 15.71 -12.68
C THR A 310 -5.67 15.25 -14.14
N LEU A 311 -5.36 13.97 -14.39
CA LEU A 311 -5.38 13.40 -15.73
C LEU A 311 -6.77 13.50 -16.39
N GLU A 312 -7.83 13.16 -15.66
CA GLU A 312 -9.20 13.27 -16.20
C GLU A 312 -9.57 14.72 -16.57
N ARG A 313 -9.14 15.67 -15.75
CA ARG A 313 -9.45 17.09 -15.97
C ARG A 313 -8.67 17.69 -17.13
N VAL A 314 -7.37 17.41 -17.25
CA VAL A 314 -6.51 18.01 -18.28
C VAL A 314 -6.42 17.17 -19.55
N GLY A 315 -6.69 15.88 -19.47
CA GLY A 315 -6.45 14.89 -20.52
C GLY A 315 -5.10 14.22 -20.39
N VAL A 316 -5.05 12.93 -20.73
CA VAL A 316 -3.85 12.10 -20.64
C VAL A 316 -2.72 12.64 -21.53
N ASP A 317 -3.03 12.99 -22.78
CA ASP A 317 -2.03 13.48 -23.75
C ASP A 317 -1.43 14.82 -23.32
N VAL A 318 -2.25 15.73 -22.77
CA VAL A 318 -1.78 17.03 -22.27
C VAL A 318 -0.85 16.87 -21.08
N PHE A 319 -1.21 15.98 -20.14
CA PHE A 319 -0.35 15.69 -19.00
C PHE A 319 0.96 15.02 -19.44
N ARG A 320 0.89 14.07 -20.37
CA ARG A 320 2.06 13.40 -20.94
C ARG A 320 3.01 14.37 -21.62
N ALA A 321 2.50 15.28 -22.47
CA ALA A 321 3.31 16.27 -23.16
C ALA A 321 4.04 17.22 -22.19
N GLU A 322 3.42 17.60 -21.06
CA GLU A 322 4.10 18.39 -20.03
C GLU A 322 5.19 17.58 -19.31
N VAL A 323 4.96 16.29 -19.04
CA VAL A 323 5.98 15.42 -18.46
C VAL A 323 7.17 15.26 -19.41
N GLU A 324 6.94 15.02 -20.70
CA GLU A 324 7.98 14.97 -21.74
C GLU A 324 8.79 16.27 -21.78
N LYS A 325 8.12 17.40 -21.78
CA LYS A 325 8.75 18.73 -21.75
C LYS A 325 9.64 18.92 -20.52
N ARG A 326 9.16 18.59 -19.32
CA ARG A 326 9.93 18.73 -18.08
C ARG A 326 11.09 17.77 -18.00
N ALA A 327 10.91 16.55 -18.48
CA ALA A 327 11.96 15.54 -18.50
C ALA A 327 12.98 15.73 -19.63
N GLY A 328 12.67 16.59 -20.63
CA GLY A 328 13.53 16.85 -21.79
C GLY A 328 13.63 15.67 -22.76
N ILE A 329 12.61 14.80 -22.82
CA ILE A 329 12.58 13.64 -23.71
C ILE A 329 11.20 13.48 -24.36
N THR A 330 11.15 12.72 -25.44
CA THR A 330 9.89 12.21 -26.02
C THR A 330 9.79 10.73 -25.76
N PHE A 331 8.64 10.28 -25.27
CA PHE A 331 8.43 8.87 -24.97
C PHE A 331 8.33 8.03 -26.26
N ALA A 332 9.05 6.93 -26.28
CA ALA A 332 8.87 5.93 -27.33
C ALA A 332 7.53 5.17 -27.13
N PRO A 333 7.03 4.49 -28.16
CA PRO A 333 5.85 3.64 -28.02
C PRO A 333 6.03 2.61 -26.90
N ILE A 334 4.93 2.25 -26.22
CA ILE A 334 4.89 1.16 -25.23
C ILE A 334 5.50 -0.10 -25.85
N ARG A 335 6.40 -0.74 -25.12
CA ARG A 335 6.93 -2.05 -25.48
C ARG A 335 6.01 -3.16 -24.97
N PRO A 336 5.88 -4.28 -25.69
CA PRO A 336 5.00 -5.37 -25.29
C PRO A 336 5.31 -5.89 -23.88
N TYR A 337 4.29 -6.09 -23.08
CA TYR A 337 4.33 -6.76 -21.78
C TYR A 337 2.96 -7.40 -21.49
N GLU A 338 2.94 -8.38 -20.60
CA GLU A 338 1.72 -9.06 -20.20
C GLU A 338 1.78 -9.40 -18.71
N PHE A 339 0.64 -9.36 -18.05
CA PHE A 339 0.48 -9.88 -16.69
C PHE A 339 -0.40 -11.13 -16.74
N THR A 340 0.17 -12.25 -16.25
CA THR A 340 -0.51 -13.55 -16.21
C THR A 340 -0.76 -14.03 -14.79
N GLY A 341 -0.30 -13.29 -13.79
CA GLY A 341 -0.47 -13.65 -12.40
C GLY A 341 -0.35 -12.47 -11.45
N ARG A 342 -0.71 -12.75 -10.21
CA ARG A 342 -0.70 -11.82 -9.08
C ARG A 342 -0.62 -12.62 -7.80
N GLY A 343 -0.09 -12.05 -6.76
CA GLY A 343 0.06 -12.73 -5.49
C GLY A 343 1.49 -13.24 -5.27
N ASP A 344 1.67 -13.90 -4.15
CA ASP A 344 2.97 -14.40 -3.73
C ASP A 344 3.04 -15.92 -3.91
N ARG A 345 4.21 -16.42 -4.29
CA ARG A 345 4.47 -17.87 -4.34
C ARG A 345 4.89 -18.35 -2.96
N ILE A 346 3.92 -18.88 -2.20
CA ILE A 346 4.14 -19.37 -0.84
C ILE A 346 5.00 -20.65 -0.86
N GLY A 347 5.93 -20.76 0.08
CA GLY A 347 6.85 -21.88 0.22
C GLY A 347 8.24 -21.60 -0.33
N TRP A 348 9.03 -22.66 -0.50
CA TRP A 348 10.42 -22.60 -0.95
C TRP A 348 10.55 -22.48 -2.47
N VAL A 349 11.31 -21.50 -2.92
CA VAL A 349 11.67 -21.31 -4.33
C VAL A 349 13.19 -21.19 -4.43
N LYS A 350 13.80 -21.94 -5.37
CA LYS A 350 15.22 -21.81 -5.69
C LYS A 350 15.42 -20.57 -6.57
N GLY A 351 16.31 -19.68 -6.16
CA GLY A 351 16.68 -18.49 -6.90
C GLY A 351 17.99 -18.66 -7.68
N ILE A 352 18.59 -17.53 -8.05
CA ILE A 352 19.94 -17.48 -8.63
C ILE A 352 21.01 -17.79 -7.56
N ASP A 353 22.25 -18.08 -7.99
CA ASP A 353 23.40 -18.31 -7.11
C ASP A 353 23.21 -19.45 -6.11
N ASP A 354 22.41 -20.47 -6.48
CA ASP A 354 22.07 -21.62 -5.64
C ASP A 354 21.44 -21.27 -4.28
N GLN A 355 20.92 -20.08 -4.15
CA GLN A 355 20.22 -19.63 -2.93
C GLN A 355 18.73 -19.97 -2.99
N TRP A 356 18.14 -20.13 -1.81
CA TRP A 356 16.72 -20.40 -1.62
C TRP A 356 16.00 -19.19 -1.04
N HIS A 357 14.72 -19.10 -1.34
CA HIS A 357 13.82 -18.09 -0.81
C HIS A 357 12.58 -18.78 -0.24
N LEU A 358 12.23 -18.47 1.01
CA LEU A 358 11.02 -18.98 1.65
C LEU A 358 10.01 -17.87 1.80
N THR A 359 8.92 -17.96 1.06
CA THR A 359 7.78 -17.04 1.26
C THR A 359 6.82 -17.61 2.28
N LEU A 360 6.62 -16.88 3.37
CA LEU A 360 5.71 -17.21 4.46
C LEU A 360 4.38 -16.46 4.29
N PHE A 361 3.27 -17.17 4.39
CA PHE A 361 1.95 -16.57 4.47
C PHE A 361 1.74 -15.98 5.86
N ILE A 362 1.47 -14.69 5.94
CA ILE A 362 1.16 -13.99 7.20
C ILE A 362 -0.26 -13.43 7.09
N GLU A 363 -1.20 -14.07 7.75
CA GLU A 363 -2.61 -13.69 7.67
C GLU A 363 -2.80 -12.21 8.02
N ASN A 364 -3.33 -11.44 7.07
CA ASN A 364 -3.47 -9.97 7.16
C ASN A 364 -2.17 -9.21 7.51
N GLY A 365 -1.01 -9.82 7.36
CA GLY A 365 0.28 -9.25 7.69
C GLY A 365 0.54 -9.08 9.19
N ARG A 366 -0.28 -9.65 10.07
CA ARG A 366 -0.16 -9.47 11.51
C ARG A 366 0.79 -10.52 12.12
N LEU A 367 1.97 -10.09 12.53
CA LEU A 367 2.90 -10.89 13.31
C LEU A 367 2.71 -10.61 14.80
N LEU A 368 2.22 -11.62 15.48
CA LEU A 368 1.97 -11.68 16.91
C LEU A 368 2.15 -13.14 17.36
N ASP A 369 2.42 -13.36 18.61
CA ASP A 369 2.43 -14.70 19.19
C ASP A 369 1.02 -15.09 19.63
N TYR A 370 0.48 -16.12 18.99
CA TYR A 370 -0.81 -16.72 19.33
C TYR A 370 -0.59 -18.00 20.14
N PRO A 371 -1.55 -18.44 20.95
CA PRO A 371 -1.47 -19.73 21.63
C PRO A 371 -1.16 -20.86 20.64
N GLY A 372 -0.06 -21.58 20.86
CA GLY A 372 0.40 -22.67 19.98
C GLY A 372 1.03 -22.25 18.64
N ARG A 373 1.05 -20.95 18.32
CA ARG A 373 1.64 -20.41 17.09
C ARG A 373 2.41 -19.10 17.39
N PRO A 374 3.61 -19.17 17.94
CA PRO A 374 4.41 -18.00 18.30
C PRO A 374 5.12 -17.42 17.07
N LEU A 375 4.34 -16.88 16.12
CA LEU A 375 4.82 -16.44 14.80
C LEU A 375 5.89 -15.34 14.88
N LYS A 376 5.67 -14.34 15.77
CA LYS A 376 6.58 -13.22 15.94
C LYS A 376 7.91 -13.69 16.55
N THR A 377 7.85 -14.54 17.57
CA THR A 377 9.03 -15.18 18.15
C THR A 377 9.76 -16.02 17.11
N GLY A 378 9.06 -16.79 16.29
CA GLY A 378 9.67 -17.58 15.20
C GLY A 378 10.46 -16.74 14.22
N MET A 379 9.91 -15.61 13.80
CA MET A 379 10.64 -14.67 12.93
C MET A 379 11.89 -14.09 13.61
N ALA A 380 11.83 -13.81 14.91
CA ALA A 380 13.00 -13.34 15.66
C ALA A 380 14.09 -14.43 15.80
N GLU A 381 13.70 -15.70 16.04
CA GLU A 381 14.65 -16.82 16.08
C GLU A 381 15.32 -17.07 14.72
N ILE A 382 14.56 -16.97 13.63
CA ILE A 382 15.12 -17.03 12.28
C ILE A 382 16.07 -15.85 12.05
N ALA A 383 15.71 -14.64 12.46
CA ALA A 383 16.55 -13.45 12.29
C ALA A 383 17.91 -13.55 13.02
N LYS A 384 18.00 -14.31 14.12
CA LYS A 384 19.27 -14.54 14.84
C LYS A 384 20.28 -15.37 14.05
N ILE A 385 19.83 -16.19 13.12
CA ILE A 385 20.69 -17.10 12.36
C ILE A 385 20.81 -16.77 10.89
N HIS A 386 19.80 -16.09 10.32
CA HIS A 386 19.74 -15.76 8.90
C HIS A 386 20.78 -14.71 8.53
N LYS A 387 21.42 -14.90 7.35
CA LYS A 387 22.49 -14.02 6.87
C LYS A 387 22.10 -13.22 5.62
N GLY A 388 21.01 -13.58 4.99
CA GLY A 388 20.43 -12.84 3.86
C GLY A 388 19.56 -11.66 4.33
N ASP A 389 18.48 -11.42 3.63
CA ASP A 389 17.52 -10.37 3.97
C ASP A 389 16.10 -10.94 4.15
N PHE A 390 15.19 -10.10 4.69
CA PHE A 390 13.77 -10.30 4.62
C PHE A 390 13.17 -9.34 3.61
N ARG A 391 12.18 -9.80 2.84
CA ARG A 391 11.45 -8.97 1.87
C ARG A 391 9.98 -9.00 2.18
N LEU A 392 9.45 -7.85 2.56
CA LEU A 392 8.03 -7.67 2.82
C LEU A 392 7.30 -7.55 1.48
N THR A 393 6.23 -8.33 1.28
CA THR A 393 5.51 -8.32 0.01
C THR A 393 4.35 -7.33 0.01
N ALA A 394 3.88 -6.97 -1.18
CA ALA A 394 2.70 -6.13 -1.32
C ALA A 394 1.37 -6.88 -1.07
N ASN A 395 1.45 -8.18 -0.80
CA ASN A 395 0.35 -9.02 -0.36
C ASN A 395 0.37 -9.31 1.15
N GLN A 396 1.14 -8.52 1.92
CA GLN A 396 1.24 -8.58 3.40
C GLN A 396 1.99 -9.81 3.92
N ASN A 397 2.80 -10.46 3.09
CA ASN A 397 3.62 -11.61 3.45
C ASN A 397 5.09 -11.22 3.65
N VAL A 398 5.92 -12.20 4.00
CA VAL A 398 7.36 -12.02 4.15
C VAL A 398 8.13 -13.13 3.44
N ILE A 399 9.21 -12.76 2.76
CA ILE A 399 10.15 -13.68 2.14
C ILE A 399 11.42 -13.68 2.98
N ILE A 400 11.88 -14.85 3.40
CA ILE A 400 13.22 -15.07 3.94
C ILE A 400 14.10 -15.33 2.72
N ALA A 401 14.89 -14.32 2.32
CA ALA A 401 15.58 -14.30 1.04
C ALA A 401 17.08 -14.57 1.18
N GLY A 402 17.66 -15.28 0.22
CA GLY A 402 19.09 -15.55 0.20
C GLY A 402 19.53 -16.61 1.21
N VAL A 403 18.79 -17.70 1.32
CA VAL A 403 19.10 -18.82 2.22
C VAL A 403 20.01 -19.81 1.49
N PRO A 404 21.26 -20.06 1.96
CA PRO A 404 22.11 -21.09 1.36
C PRO A 404 21.54 -22.48 1.63
N GLU A 405 21.82 -23.45 0.75
CA GLU A 405 21.34 -24.84 0.86
C GLU A 405 21.63 -25.44 2.26
N SER A 406 22.81 -25.15 2.82
CA SER A 406 23.22 -25.64 4.14
C SER A 406 22.37 -25.16 5.31
N GLU A 407 21.69 -24.04 5.19
CA GLU A 407 20.85 -23.44 6.25
C GLU A 407 19.36 -23.70 6.04
N LYS A 408 18.95 -24.19 4.85
CA LYS A 408 17.55 -24.37 4.47
C LYS A 408 16.78 -25.26 5.47
N ALA A 409 17.31 -26.43 5.78
CA ALA A 409 16.65 -27.37 6.70
C ALA A 409 16.46 -26.78 8.10
N LYS A 410 17.41 -25.98 8.58
CA LYS A 410 17.33 -25.35 9.89
C LYS A 410 16.27 -24.24 9.92
N ILE A 411 16.21 -23.41 8.88
CA ILE A 411 15.18 -22.36 8.75
C ILE A 411 13.80 -23.00 8.58
N ASP A 412 13.67 -24.06 7.78
CA ASP A 412 12.41 -24.81 7.63
C ASP A 412 11.89 -25.34 8.97
N ALA A 413 12.76 -25.98 9.74
CA ALA A 413 12.41 -26.51 11.05
C ALA A 413 11.94 -25.38 12.00
N LEU A 414 12.69 -24.29 12.11
CA LEU A 414 12.29 -23.15 12.93
C LEU A 414 10.94 -22.56 12.49
N ALA A 415 10.73 -22.44 11.19
CA ALA A 415 9.47 -21.89 10.66
C ALA A 415 8.28 -22.80 10.97
N ARG A 416 8.45 -24.12 10.89
CA ARG A 416 7.41 -25.10 11.26
C ARG A 416 7.14 -25.14 12.76
N ASP A 417 8.19 -25.20 13.58
CA ASP A 417 8.09 -25.26 15.04
C ASP A 417 7.33 -24.05 15.63
N HIS A 418 7.40 -22.90 14.96
CA HIS A 418 6.70 -21.68 15.37
C HIS A 418 5.38 -21.42 14.60
N GLY A 419 4.94 -22.36 13.74
CA GLY A 419 3.70 -22.24 12.99
C GLY A 419 3.70 -21.20 11.87
N LEU A 420 4.90 -20.79 11.39
CA LEU A 420 5.06 -19.91 10.25
C LEU A 420 4.84 -20.64 8.91
N ILE A 421 5.16 -21.93 8.84
CA ILE A 421 4.78 -22.82 7.73
C ILE A 421 3.59 -23.65 8.19
N ASP A 422 2.52 -23.60 7.42
CA ASP A 422 1.31 -24.38 7.59
C ASP A 422 0.88 -24.90 6.22
N ASP A 423 1.08 -26.18 5.97
CA ASP A 423 0.80 -26.83 4.69
C ASP A 423 -0.71 -27.00 4.43
N GLN A 424 -1.56 -26.70 5.41
CA GLN A 424 -3.03 -26.81 5.31
C GLN A 424 -3.71 -25.51 4.86
N ILE A 425 -2.96 -24.45 4.65
CA ILE A 425 -3.53 -23.16 4.20
C ILE A 425 -4.06 -23.30 2.78
N SER A 426 -5.36 -23.04 2.61
CA SER A 426 -6.05 -23.12 1.32
C SER A 426 -5.57 -22.04 0.34
N GLU A 427 -5.73 -22.29 -0.96
CA GLU A 427 -5.50 -21.28 -2.00
C GLU A 427 -6.45 -20.08 -1.83
N GLN A 428 -7.68 -20.29 -1.37
CA GLN A 428 -8.62 -19.21 -1.07
C GLN A 428 -8.06 -18.27 0.00
N ARG A 429 -7.50 -18.81 1.09
CA ARG A 429 -6.93 -18.02 2.19
C ARG A 429 -5.69 -17.23 1.76
N LYS A 430 -4.79 -17.86 1.00
CA LYS A 430 -3.59 -17.21 0.43
C LYS A 430 -3.92 -16.04 -0.49
N ASN A 431 -5.08 -16.07 -1.17
CA ASN A 431 -5.55 -15.04 -2.08
C ASN A 431 -6.56 -14.07 -1.44
N SER A 432 -6.61 -14.03 -0.12
CA SER A 432 -7.48 -13.14 0.65
C SER A 432 -6.65 -12.11 1.45
N MET A 433 -7.10 -10.84 1.47
CA MET A 433 -6.38 -9.76 2.14
C MET A 433 -7.32 -8.70 2.72
N ALA A 434 -6.97 -8.15 3.88
CA ALA A 434 -7.70 -7.04 4.50
C ALA A 434 -6.81 -5.86 4.91
N CYS A 435 -7.41 -4.68 5.06
CA CYS A 435 -6.77 -3.56 5.75
C CYS A 435 -6.96 -3.69 7.27
N VAL A 436 -6.23 -2.87 8.06
CA VAL A 436 -6.30 -2.88 9.53
C VAL A 436 -7.71 -2.69 10.07
N SER A 437 -8.40 -1.64 9.64
CA SER A 437 -9.71 -1.23 10.12
C SER A 437 -9.83 -1.06 11.64
N PHE A 438 -10.90 -1.58 12.27
CA PHE A 438 -11.05 -1.53 13.73
C PHE A 438 -9.98 -2.39 14.44
N PRO A 439 -9.59 -2.06 15.68
CA PRO A 439 -10.06 -0.92 16.49
C PRO A 439 -9.30 0.38 16.23
N THR A 440 -8.13 0.35 15.58
CA THR A 440 -7.16 1.46 15.61
C THR A 440 -7.34 2.49 14.50
N CYS A 441 -7.91 2.13 13.35
CA CYS A 441 -8.04 3.07 12.23
C CYS A 441 -9.19 4.08 12.48
N PRO A 442 -8.89 5.40 12.58
CA PRO A 442 -9.93 6.41 12.84
C PRO A 442 -10.92 6.58 11.68
N LEU A 443 -10.56 6.10 10.48
CA LEU A 443 -11.40 6.19 9.28
C LEU A 443 -12.23 4.93 9.01
N ALA A 444 -12.11 3.90 9.85
CA ALA A 444 -12.85 2.66 9.69
C ALA A 444 -14.37 2.88 9.86
N MET A 445 -15.13 2.29 8.96
CA MET A 445 -16.59 2.26 8.96
C MET A 445 -17.12 0.86 9.26
N ALA A 446 -16.36 -0.19 8.88
CA ALA A 446 -16.66 -1.60 9.12
C ALA A 446 -15.38 -2.35 9.53
N GLU A 447 -15.52 -3.58 9.98
CA GLU A 447 -14.41 -4.51 10.25
C GLU A 447 -13.67 -4.89 8.94
N ALA A 448 -12.42 -5.32 9.07
CA ALA A 448 -11.68 -5.90 7.96
C ALA A 448 -10.68 -6.96 8.45
N GLU A 449 -9.54 -6.58 9.08
CA GLU A 449 -8.51 -7.53 9.52
C GLU A 449 -9.07 -8.61 10.46
N ARG A 450 -9.84 -8.21 11.48
CA ARG A 450 -10.40 -9.15 12.47
C ARG A 450 -11.54 -10.00 11.90
N PHE A 451 -12.23 -9.50 10.89
CA PHE A 451 -13.36 -10.15 10.25
C PHE A 451 -12.93 -11.21 9.23
N LEU A 452 -11.86 -10.93 8.45
CA LEU A 452 -11.47 -11.75 7.31
C LEU A 452 -11.22 -13.23 7.64
N PRO A 453 -10.52 -13.63 8.72
CA PRO A 453 -10.21 -15.04 8.96
C PRO A 453 -11.43 -15.95 9.04
N GLN A 454 -12.45 -15.54 9.80
CA GLN A 454 -13.70 -16.30 9.94
C GLN A 454 -14.56 -16.23 8.67
N PHE A 455 -14.57 -15.08 8.02
CA PHE A 455 -15.29 -14.91 6.76
C PHE A 455 -14.73 -15.81 5.66
N VAL A 456 -13.39 -15.90 5.54
CA VAL A 456 -12.74 -16.78 4.56
C VAL A 456 -13.07 -18.24 4.84
N THR A 457 -13.10 -18.68 6.10
CA THR A 457 -13.52 -20.07 6.45
C THR A 457 -14.92 -20.38 5.89
N LYS A 458 -15.88 -19.46 6.03
CA LYS A 458 -17.22 -19.65 5.46
C LYS A 458 -17.23 -19.67 3.92
N VAL A 459 -16.35 -18.87 3.30
CA VAL A 459 -16.16 -18.90 1.84
C VAL A 459 -15.54 -20.22 1.39
N GLU A 460 -14.55 -20.75 2.12
CA GLU A 460 -13.95 -22.07 1.89
C GLU A 460 -14.99 -23.19 1.95
N GLU A 461 -15.88 -23.15 2.94
CA GLU A 461 -17.01 -24.09 3.06
C GLU A 461 -17.95 -24.04 1.86
N ILE A 462 -18.26 -22.84 1.36
CA ILE A 462 -19.05 -22.64 0.15
C ILE A 462 -18.32 -23.23 -1.07
N MET A 463 -17.03 -22.91 -1.24
CA MET A 463 -16.22 -23.42 -2.33
C MET A 463 -16.20 -24.96 -2.34
N HIS A 464 -15.95 -25.59 -1.19
CA HIS A 464 -15.97 -27.06 -1.05
C HIS A 464 -17.35 -27.66 -1.38
N ARG A 465 -18.45 -27.05 -0.94
CA ARG A 465 -19.81 -27.52 -1.21
C ARG A 465 -20.14 -27.58 -2.70
N HIS A 466 -19.55 -26.68 -3.47
CA HIS A 466 -19.73 -26.62 -4.93
C HIS A 466 -18.62 -27.36 -5.71
N GLY A 467 -17.72 -28.09 -5.03
CA GLY A 467 -16.62 -28.82 -5.68
C GLY A 467 -15.53 -27.90 -6.24
N MET A 468 -15.38 -26.70 -5.67
CA MET A 468 -14.42 -25.68 -6.08
C MET A 468 -13.28 -25.47 -5.03
N GLY A 469 -13.05 -26.46 -4.16
CA GLY A 469 -12.09 -26.36 -3.05
C GLY A 469 -10.63 -26.12 -3.48
N ASP A 470 -10.26 -26.55 -4.68
CA ASP A 470 -8.92 -26.36 -5.25
C ASP A 470 -8.78 -25.01 -6.01
N GLU A 471 -9.88 -24.28 -6.17
CA GLU A 471 -9.90 -22.97 -6.81
C GLU A 471 -9.82 -21.85 -5.78
N HIS A 472 -9.61 -20.62 -6.25
CA HIS A 472 -9.64 -19.44 -5.39
C HIS A 472 -10.33 -18.27 -6.08
N ILE A 473 -10.81 -17.36 -5.26
CA ILE A 473 -11.29 -16.03 -5.65
C ILE A 473 -10.36 -15.02 -5.01
N VAL A 474 -9.82 -14.07 -5.77
CA VAL A 474 -9.07 -12.97 -5.17
C VAL A 474 -10.05 -12.10 -4.38
N LEU A 475 -10.06 -12.29 -3.06
CA LEU A 475 -10.99 -11.68 -2.11
C LEU A 475 -10.28 -10.61 -1.29
N ARG A 476 -10.83 -9.40 -1.28
CA ARG A 476 -10.22 -8.30 -0.55
C ARG A 476 -11.24 -7.46 0.20
N ILE A 477 -10.91 -7.13 1.46
CA ILE A 477 -11.76 -6.33 2.34
C ILE A 477 -11.06 -5.02 2.71
N THR A 478 -11.79 -3.93 2.61
CA THR A 478 -11.37 -2.64 3.13
C THR A 478 -12.46 -2.05 4.03
N GLY A 479 -12.11 -1.64 5.23
CA GLY A 479 -13.09 -1.14 6.22
C GLY A 479 -13.68 0.24 5.93
N CYS A 480 -13.26 0.90 4.84
CA CYS A 480 -13.79 2.18 4.40
C CYS A 480 -13.43 2.46 2.93
N PRO A 481 -14.04 3.47 2.27
CA PRO A 481 -13.84 3.78 0.85
C PRO A 481 -12.44 4.32 0.49
N ASN A 482 -11.54 4.54 1.47
CA ASN A 482 -10.14 4.86 1.16
C ASN A 482 -9.37 3.76 0.42
N GLY A 483 -9.89 2.52 0.42
CA GLY A 483 -9.41 1.43 -0.41
C GLY A 483 -8.04 0.87 0.01
N CYS A 484 -7.69 0.94 1.30
CA CYS A 484 -6.39 0.46 1.79
C CYS A 484 -6.20 -1.05 1.60
N GLY A 485 -7.27 -1.87 1.64
CA GLY A 485 -7.25 -3.29 1.35
C GLY A 485 -7.25 -3.63 -0.15
N ARG A 486 -7.27 -2.62 -1.04
CA ARG A 486 -7.31 -2.79 -2.51
C ARG A 486 -8.49 -3.61 -3.03
N ALA A 487 -9.65 -3.56 -2.34
CA ALA A 487 -10.87 -4.26 -2.73
C ALA A 487 -11.34 -3.92 -4.16
N LEU A 488 -11.05 -2.70 -4.64
CA LEU A 488 -11.40 -2.24 -5.99
C LEU A 488 -10.39 -2.66 -7.09
N LEU A 489 -9.68 -3.78 -6.86
CA LEU A 489 -8.92 -4.55 -7.86
C LEU A 489 -9.10 -6.06 -7.64
N ALA A 490 -10.03 -6.47 -6.79
CA ALA A 490 -10.30 -7.86 -6.47
C ALA A 490 -11.38 -8.45 -7.39
N GLU A 491 -11.38 -9.78 -7.56
CA GLU A 491 -12.51 -10.47 -8.20
C GLU A 491 -13.79 -10.33 -7.35
N LEU A 492 -13.61 -10.38 -6.01
CA LEU A 492 -14.64 -10.09 -5.01
C LEU A 492 -14.09 -9.08 -4.00
N GLY A 493 -14.63 -7.86 -4.03
CA GLY A 493 -14.22 -6.77 -3.18
C GLY A 493 -15.30 -6.34 -2.20
N LEU A 494 -14.96 -6.26 -0.90
CA LEU A 494 -15.84 -5.71 0.14
C LEU A 494 -15.34 -4.35 0.60
N VAL A 495 -16.20 -3.33 0.48
CA VAL A 495 -15.91 -1.95 0.90
C VAL A 495 -16.83 -1.56 2.05
N GLY A 496 -16.29 -1.34 3.24
CA GLY A 496 -17.04 -0.99 4.45
C GLY A 496 -17.88 0.27 4.28
N LYS A 497 -19.16 0.18 4.65
CA LYS A 497 -20.18 1.24 4.57
C LYS A 497 -20.60 1.71 5.96
N ALA A 498 -20.84 0.77 6.86
CA ALA A 498 -21.17 0.97 8.27
C ALA A 498 -20.75 -0.28 9.06
N VAL A 499 -20.89 -0.26 10.37
CA VAL A 499 -20.61 -1.43 11.23
C VAL A 499 -21.43 -2.64 10.75
N GLY A 500 -20.77 -3.74 10.40
CA GLY A 500 -21.38 -4.95 9.86
C GLY A 500 -22.01 -4.80 8.46
N ARG A 501 -21.75 -3.71 7.75
CA ARG A 501 -22.31 -3.42 6.43
C ARG A 501 -21.25 -3.10 5.40
N TYR A 502 -21.35 -3.68 4.22
CA TYR A 502 -20.40 -3.55 3.12
C TYR A 502 -21.09 -3.30 1.79
N ASN A 503 -20.36 -2.67 0.88
CA ASN A 503 -20.68 -2.71 -0.55
C ASN A 503 -19.89 -3.86 -1.18
N LEU A 504 -20.56 -4.74 -1.88
CA LEU A 504 -19.99 -5.87 -2.61
C LEU A 504 -19.70 -5.45 -4.05
N HIS A 505 -18.44 -5.61 -4.45
CA HIS A 505 -17.95 -5.34 -5.80
C HIS A 505 -17.51 -6.63 -6.47
N LEU A 506 -17.87 -6.82 -7.75
CA LEU A 506 -17.53 -7.99 -8.56
C LEU A 506 -16.94 -7.57 -9.91
N GLY A 507 -16.24 -8.48 -10.57
CA GLY A 507 -15.79 -8.30 -11.95
C GLY A 507 -14.36 -7.75 -12.11
N GLY A 508 -13.55 -7.67 -11.03
CA GLY A 508 -12.11 -7.61 -11.18
C GLY A 508 -11.56 -8.90 -11.80
N ASN A 509 -10.26 -8.99 -12.05
CA ASN A 509 -9.64 -10.20 -12.57
C ASN A 509 -8.46 -10.67 -11.70
N ARG A 510 -8.00 -11.90 -11.94
CA ARG A 510 -6.91 -12.51 -11.18
C ARG A 510 -5.62 -11.69 -11.28
N GLU A 511 -5.31 -11.10 -12.43
CA GLU A 511 -4.11 -10.32 -12.69
C GLU A 511 -4.14 -8.92 -12.07
N GLY A 512 -5.31 -8.45 -11.57
CA GLY A 512 -5.48 -7.11 -10.98
C GLY A 512 -5.39 -5.99 -12.02
N THR A 513 -5.80 -6.26 -13.26
CA THR A 513 -5.78 -5.29 -14.36
C THR A 513 -7.17 -4.76 -14.72
N ARG A 514 -8.21 -5.13 -13.98
CA ARG A 514 -9.58 -4.67 -14.19
C ARG A 514 -10.21 -4.19 -12.89
N ILE A 515 -10.91 -3.05 -12.95
CA ILE A 515 -11.68 -2.49 -11.84
C ILE A 515 -13.02 -3.21 -11.72
N PRO A 516 -13.39 -3.71 -10.52
CA PRO A 516 -14.70 -4.30 -10.29
C PRO A 516 -15.79 -3.22 -10.23
N ARG A 517 -17.03 -3.63 -10.52
CA ARG A 517 -18.24 -2.81 -10.39
C ARG A 517 -18.95 -3.11 -9.08
N MET A 518 -19.64 -2.13 -8.51
CA MET A 518 -20.53 -2.37 -7.37
C MET A 518 -21.71 -3.24 -7.81
N TYR A 519 -21.87 -4.39 -7.15
CA TYR A 519 -22.92 -5.37 -7.41
C TYR A 519 -24.08 -5.22 -6.43
N ARG A 520 -23.76 -5.11 -5.13
CA ARG A 520 -24.77 -4.91 -4.07
C ARG A 520 -24.28 -3.84 -3.12
N GLU A 521 -25.17 -2.95 -2.70
CA GLU A 521 -24.86 -1.88 -1.77
C GLU A 521 -25.42 -2.17 -0.37
N ASN A 522 -24.63 -1.87 0.66
CA ASN A 522 -25.05 -1.83 2.07
C ASN A 522 -25.65 -3.14 2.60
N ILE A 523 -25.00 -4.28 2.28
CA ILE A 523 -25.42 -5.62 2.71
C ILE A 523 -24.61 -6.12 3.89
N ASN A 524 -25.19 -7.02 4.69
CA ASN A 524 -24.55 -7.66 5.83
C ASN A 524 -23.83 -8.97 5.44
N GLU A 525 -23.19 -9.64 6.41
CA GLU A 525 -22.44 -10.87 6.19
C GLU A 525 -23.30 -12.00 5.61
N ASP A 526 -24.50 -12.24 6.15
CA ASP A 526 -25.37 -13.32 5.69
C ASP A 526 -25.85 -13.09 4.25
N GLU A 527 -26.18 -11.85 3.92
CA GLU A 527 -26.52 -11.44 2.55
C GLU A 527 -25.34 -11.64 1.59
N ILE A 528 -24.10 -11.28 2.02
CA ILE A 528 -22.88 -11.48 1.23
C ILE A 528 -22.65 -12.98 0.97
N LEU A 529 -22.70 -13.79 2.01
CA LEU A 529 -22.47 -15.24 1.90
C LEU A 529 -23.52 -15.92 1.01
N SER A 530 -24.78 -15.48 1.08
CA SER A 530 -25.85 -15.96 0.21
C SER A 530 -25.60 -15.65 -1.27
N GLU A 531 -25.12 -14.43 -1.57
CA GLU A 531 -24.71 -14.06 -2.94
C GLU A 531 -23.49 -14.88 -3.40
N ILE A 532 -22.49 -15.07 -2.54
CA ILE A 532 -21.31 -15.89 -2.86
C ILE A 532 -21.72 -17.33 -3.16
N ASP A 533 -22.58 -17.93 -2.35
CA ASP A 533 -23.06 -19.31 -2.55
C ASP A 533 -23.76 -19.48 -3.90
N LEU A 534 -24.67 -18.58 -4.23
CA LEU A 534 -25.36 -18.54 -5.53
C LEU A 534 -24.36 -18.42 -6.69
N LEU A 535 -23.44 -17.47 -6.60
CA LEU A 535 -22.52 -17.15 -7.69
C LEU A 535 -21.43 -18.21 -7.87
N VAL A 536 -20.91 -18.79 -6.79
CA VAL A 536 -19.95 -19.90 -6.83
C VAL A 536 -20.62 -21.14 -7.43
N GLY A 537 -21.88 -21.43 -7.04
CA GLY A 537 -22.67 -22.53 -7.63
C GLY A 537 -22.89 -22.38 -9.13
N ARG A 538 -23.09 -21.16 -9.61
CA ARG A 538 -23.16 -20.85 -11.05
C ARG A 538 -21.78 -20.97 -11.71
N TRP A 539 -20.71 -20.40 -11.11
CA TRP A 539 -19.35 -20.48 -11.63
C TRP A 539 -18.90 -21.93 -11.79
N ALA A 540 -19.16 -22.78 -10.81
CA ALA A 540 -18.84 -24.21 -10.88
C ALA A 540 -19.47 -24.92 -12.09
N LYS A 541 -20.67 -24.51 -12.51
CA LYS A 541 -21.43 -25.15 -13.60
C LYS A 541 -21.20 -24.51 -14.97
N GLU A 542 -20.99 -23.19 -15.01
CA GLU A 542 -21.05 -22.38 -16.23
C GLU A 542 -19.69 -21.86 -16.70
N ARG A 543 -18.60 -22.05 -15.90
CA ARG A 543 -17.27 -21.51 -16.24
C ARG A 543 -16.65 -22.23 -17.43
N ASN A 544 -15.84 -21.49 -18.18
CA ASN A 544 -14.91 -22.06 -19.14
C ASN A 544 -13.71 -22.69 -18.41
N ALA A 545 -12.95 -23.56 -19.11
CA ALA A 545 -11.75 -24.15 -18.54
C ALA A 545 -10.73 -23.05 -18.15
N GLY A 546 -10.28 -23.05 -16.88
CA GLY A 546 -9.33 -22.06 -16.34
C GLY A 546 -9.88 -20.65 -16.08
N GLU A 547 -11.17 -20.42 -16.31
CA GLU A 547 -11.77 -19.09 -16.13
C GLU A 547 -11.87 -18.70 -14.65
N GLY A 548 -11.29 -17.55 -14.29
CA GLY A 548 -11.40 -16.95 -12.98
C GLY A 548 -12.82 -16.52 -12.63
N PHE A 549 -13.10 -16.38 -11.34
CA PHE A 549 -14.42 -15.98 -10.86
C PHE A 549 -14.84 -14.61 -11.40
N GLY A 550 -13.94 -13.63 -11.37
CA GLY A 550 -14.23 -12.28 -11.85
C GLY A 550 -14.50 -12.22 -13.35
N ASP A 551 -13.78 -13.00 -14.16
CA ASP A 551 -14.01 -13.11 -15.60
C ASP A 551 -15.36 -13.75 -15.90
N PHE A 552 -15.68 -14.81 -15.17
CA PHE A 552 -16.99 -15.44 -15.24
C PHE A 552 -18.13 -14.44 -14.93
N THR A 553 -18.00 -13.63 -13.89
CA THR A 553 -19.06 -12.67 -13.53
C THR A 553 -19.33 -11.63 -14.62
N VAL A 554 -18.29 -11.24 -15.36
CA VAL A 554 -18.41 -10.31 -16.50
C VAL A 554 -18.99 -11.04 -17.72
N ARG A 555 -18.43 -12.20 -18.11
CA ARG A 555 -18.88 -12.98 -19.26
C ARG A 555 -20.33 -13.44 -19.12
N ALA A 556 -20.73 -13.90 -17.94
CA ALA A 556 -22.10 -14.34 -17.65
C ALA A 556 -23.10 -13.17 -17.50
N GLY A 557 -22.67 -11.93 -17.70
CA GLY A 557 -23.52 -10.74 -17.63
C GLY A 557 -24.04 -10.41 -16.22
N ILE A 558 -23.39 -10.93 -15.16
CA ILE A 558 -23.74 -10.64 -13.77
C ILE A 558 -23.40 -9.19 -13.45
N VAL A 559 -22.23 -8.73 -13.91
CA VAL A 559 -21.82 -7.34 -13.87
C VAL A 559 -21.27 -6.89 -15.23
N LYS A 560 -21.44 -5.59 -15.54
CA LYS A 560 -20.84 -4.99 -16.74
C LYS A 560 -19.40 -4.56 -16.41
N PRO A 561 -18.46 -4.65 -17.36
CA PRO A 561 -17.11 -4.13 -17.14
C PRO A 561 -17.12 -2.61 -16.98
N VAL A 562 -16.18 -2.07 -16.20
CA VAL A 562 -15.91 -0.62 -16.10
C VAL A 562 -14.92 -0.27 -17.19
N LEU A 563 -15.39 0.38 -18.26
CA LEU A 563 -14.56 0.79 -19.42
C LEU A 563 -14.13 2.24 -19.31
N ASP A 564 -15.04 3.12 -18.87
CA ASP A 564 -14.76 4.53 -18.57
C ASP A 564 -15.10 4.77 -17.08
N PRO A 565 -14.09 4.78 -16.19
CA PRO A 565 -14.34 4.89 -14.76
C PRO A 565 -15.10 6.15 -14.33
N ALA A 566 -14.90 7.26 -15.02
CA ALA A 566 -15.59 8.51 -14.70
C ALA A 566 -17.09 8.42 -14.92
N ARG A 567 -17.52 7.60 -15.89
CA ARG A 567 -18.93 7.38 -16.25
C ARG A 567 -19.48 6.09 -15.63
N ASP A 568 -18.75 4.96 -15.82
CA ASP A 568 -19.29 3.62 -15.62
C ASP A 568 -19.19 3.11 -14.18
N PHE A 569 -18.32 3.69 -13.35
CA PHE A 569 -18.00 3.15 -12.03
C PHE A 569 -19.20 3.13 -11.07
N TRP A 570 -20.11 4.10 -11.20
CA TRP A 570 -21.28 4.27 -10.32
C TRP A 570 -22.61 3.88 -11.00
N GLU A 571 -22.57 3.44 -12.24
CA GLU A 571 -23.74 2.92 -12.96
C GLU A 571 -23.90 1.41 -12.75
#